data_66d079fd0b60df0d2e36eb68c3688176
#
_entry.id   66d079fd0b60df0d2e36eb68c3688176
#
_cell.length_a   1.000
_cell.length_b   1.000
_cell.length_c   1.000
_cell.angle_alpha   90.00
_cell.angle_beta   90.00
_cell.angle_gamma   90.00
#
_symmetry.space_group_name_H-M   'P 1'
#
loop_
_entity.id
_entity.type
_entity.pdbx_description
1 polymer ?
#
loop_
_entity_poly.entity_id
_entity_poly.type
_entity_poly.pdbx_seq_one_letter_code
_entity_poly.pdbx_strand_id
1 'polypeptide(L)'
;MTPKTDGFSQPLPPLEPVAEAARKKVAVIGAGVVGLSSAIWLQRAGHSVTVYDPHPPLPGIDYEGACSFGNACTMAYGACLPVAMPGIIREVPGMLLNRAGPLSIFWRDLLQLSPWLLSFLKSSRPADVDRIVALLGSLLRLAEAGHGPLIEEAGLTHLLRRTGCLYLFRDEAQFQAARPALDLRARERVGMEVLDASAVREREPALAPRYAKGVMFLDAYSLDDPHQYLLGLARLFQARGGQFVRGQVAGVGNSAGALVLKGELPATAPVDSVVVASGAWSGRITAALGEPVRLNAERGYHVLFPESVGLLNTPTCYPEFGFYMTPLTEGLRAAGTVELGGLGRPPRPVRTDVIEQVARQLIPGLGPAGRKWLGFRPSMPDSLPVIGPSKVDPRIVYAFGHGHVGLTLGGITGRLVAELVSGATPSLDLQPFRPGRF
;
A
#
# COMPACT_ATOMS: atom_id res chain seq x y z
N MET A 1 17.60 13.35 18.77
CA MET A 1 18.33 12.76 17.62
C MET A 1 18.02 11.29 17.62
N THR A 2 17.14 10.82 16.74
CA THR A 2 16.89 9.38 16.54
C THR A 2 18.12 8.79 15.84
N PRO A 3 18.67 7.65 16.31
CA PRO A 3 19.78 7.01 15.62
C PRO A 3 19.33 6.65 14.20
N LYS A 4 20.02 7.16 13.18
CA LYS A 4 19.93 6.61 11.84
C LYS A 4 20.41 5.17 11.93
N THR A 5 19.53 4.22 11.62
CA THR A 5 19.96 2.84 11.42
C THR A 5 20.76 2.82 10.12
N ASP A 6 22.08 2.84 10.23
CA ASP A 6 22.97 2.71 9.09
C ASP A 6 22.75 1.33 8.45
N GLY A 7 22.03 1.26 7.35
CA GLY A 7 22.06 0.09 6.49
C GLY A 7 20.78 -0.48 5.91
N PHE A 8 19.56 -0.01 6.23
CA PHE A 8 18.35 -0.56 5.58
C PHE A 8 18.09 0.10 4.22
N SER A 9 18.06 1.43 4.17
CA SER A 9 17.76 2.18 2.94
C SER A 9 18.96 2.20 1.99
N GLN A 10 18.71 1.96 0.69
CA GLN A 10 19.71 1.99 -0.37
C GLN A 10 19.44 3.16 -1.32
N PRO A 11 20.50 3.84 -1.82
CA PRO A 11 20.33 4.89 -2.80
C PRO A 11 19.94 4.31 -4.17
N LEU A 12 19.28 5.13 -4.98
CA LEU A 12 19.02 4.86 -6.39
C LEU A 12 20.03 5.65 -7.25
N PRO A 13 20.45 5.11 -8.40
CA PRO A 13 21.22 5.88 -9.37
C PRO A 13 20.38 7.07 -9.86
N PRO A 14 21.01 8.17 -10.34
CA PRO A 14 20.28 9.28 -10.96
C PRO A 14 19.35 8.79 -12.09
N LEU A 15 18.18 9.42 -12.24
CA LEU A 15 17.32 9.20 -13.39
C LEU A 15 17.66 10.26 -14.43
N GLU A 16 18.30 9.83 -15.50
CA GLU A 16 18.60 10.74 -16.62
C GLU A 16 17.35 10.96 -17.47
N PRO A 17 16.99 12.22 -17.77
CA PRO A 17 15.91 12.49 -18.71
C PRO A 17 16.24 11.97 -20.11
N VAL A 18 15.23 11.41 -20.78
CA VAL A 18 15.38 10.95 -22.16
C VAL A 18 15.58 12.12 -23.13
N ALA A 19 16.29 11.87 -24.22
CA ALA A 19 16.42 12.83 -25.32
C ALA A 19 15.03 13.27 -25.85
N GLU A 20 14.91 14.48 -26.36
CA GLU A 20 13.61 15.04 -26.80
C GLU A 20 12.87 14.14 -27.81
N ALA A 21 13.60 13.56 -28.77
CA ALA A 21 13.05 12.64 -29.76
C ALA A 21 12.54 11.31 -29.17
N ALA A 22 12.95 10.95 -27.94
CA ALA A 22 12.52 9.75 -27.23
C ALA A 22 11.42 10.02 -26.20
N ARG A 23 10.97 11.28 -26.06
CA ARG A 23 9.85 11.65 -25.17
C ARG A 23 8.55 11.03 -25.65
N LYS A 24 7.79 10.49 -24.72
CA LYS A 24 6.52 9.80 -24.99
C LYS A 24 5.36 10.55 -24.37
N LYS A 25 4.19 10.40 -25.00
CA LYS A 25 2.89 10.72 -24.41
C LYS A 25 2.43 9.50 -23.63
N VAL A 26 2.32 9.62 -22.31
CA VAL A 26 2.02 8.51 -21.40
C VAL A 26 0.68 8.74 -20.73
N ALA A 27 -0.21 7.75 -20.80
CA ALA A 27 -1.43 7.72 -20.02
C ALA A 27 -1.21 6.90 -18.74
N VAL A 28 -1.49 7.45 -17.57
CA VAL A 28 -1.50 6.74 -16.30
C VAL A 28 -2.95 6.53 -15.85
N ILE A 29 -3.36 5.29 -15.65
CA ILE A 29 -4.71 4.92 -15.23
C ILE A 29 -4.72 4.71 -13.72
N GLY A 30 -5.36 5.62 -12.98
CA GLY A 30 -5.43 5.65 -11.53
C GLY A 30 -4.59 6.77 -10.90
N ALA A 31 -5.22 7.57 -10.03
CA ALA A 31 -4.62 8.69 -9.31
C ALA A 31 -4.29 8.36 -7.84
N GLY A 32 -4.22 7.08 -7.46
CA GLY A 32 -3.69 6.67 -6.16
C GLY A 32 -2.19 6.96 -6.01
N VAL A 33 -1.61 6.68 -4.83
CA VAL A 33 -0.19 6.97 -4.55
C VAL A 33 0.76 6.38 -5.60
N VAL A 34 0.49 5.16 -6.09
CA VAL A 34 1.33 4.52 -7.12
C VAL A 34 1.22 5.25 -8.45
N GLY A 35 -0.01 5.62 -8.87
CA GLY A 35 -0.23 6.35 -10.11
C GLY A 35 0.37 7.74 -10.09
N LEU A 36 0.17 8.51 -9.01
CA LEU A 36 0.75 9.85 -8.85
C LEU A 36 2.29 9.81 -8.83
N SER A 37 2.87 8.87 -8.06
CA SER A 37 4.32 8.69 -8.03
C SER A 37 4.87 8.31 -9.42
N SER A 38 4.18 7.39 -10.14
CA SER A 38 4.56 7.03 -11.50
C SER A 38 4.50 8.21 -12.46
N ALA A 39 3.43 9.02 -12.36
CA ALA A 39 3.25 10.19 -13.20
C ALA A 39 4.36 11.23 -13.00
N ILE A 40 4.74 11.52 -11.74
CA ILE A 40 5.79 12.49 -11.44
C ILE A 40 7.17 11.94 -11.88
N TRP A 41 7.48 10.65 -11.63
CA TRP A 41 8.73 10.06 -12.07
C TRP A 41 8.85 10.02 -13.61
N LEU A 42 7.75 9.76 -14.34
CA LEU A 42 7.70 9.87 -15.80
C LEU A 42 7.97 11.29 -16.29
N GLN A 43 7.42 12.31 -15.62
CA GLN A 43 7.73 13.72 -15.93
C GLN A 43 9.20 14.05 -15.65
N ARG A 44 9.78 13.51 -14.58
CA ARG A 44 11.22 13.65 -14.28
C ARG A 44 12.10 12.99 -15.34
N ALA A 45 11.62 11.91 -15.95
CA ALA A 45 12.26 11.27 -17.12
C ALA A 45 12.04 12.03 -18.44
N GLY A 46 11.26 13.12 -18.45
CA GLY A 46 11.04 13.96 -19.63
C GLY A 46 9.79 13.63 -20.44
N HIS A 47 8.93 12.70 -20.00
CA HIS A 47 7.72 12.33 -20.70
C HIS A 47 6.55 13.30 -20.44
N SER A 48 5.62 13.43 -21.40
CA SER A 48 4.35 14.11 -21.22
C SER A 48 3.33 13.15 -20.65
N VAL A 49 2.67 13.51 -19.52
CA VAL A 49 1.84 12.58 -18.76
C VAL A 49 0.43 13.12 -18.55
N THR A 50 -0.56 12.26 -18.81
CA THR A 50 -1.96 12.48 -18.45
C THR A 50 -2.44 11.37 -17.52
N VAL A 51 -3.03 11.73 -16.37
CA VAL A 51 -3.59 10.79 -15.40
C VAL A 51 -5.10 10.72 -15.55
N TYR A 52 -5.63 9.51 -15.70
CA TYR A 52 -7.06 9.21 -15.83
C TYR A 52 -7.58 8.55 -14.57
N ASP A 53 -8.59 9.16 -13.94
CA ASP A 53 -9.23 8.63 -12.72
C ASP A 53 -10.69 9.09 -12.65
N PRO A 54 -11.63 8.27 -12.18
CA PRO A 54 -13.02 8.72 -12.00
C PRO A 54 -13.15 9.80 -10.90
N HIS A 55 -12.24 9.80 -9.94
CA HIS A 55 -12.20 10.75 -8.81
C HIS A 55 -10.78 11.29 -8.60
N PRO A 56 -10.21 12.05 -9.54
CA PRO A 56 -8.86 12.57 -9.40
C PRO A 56 -8.78 13.56 -8.21
N PRO A 57 -7.61 13.70 -7.57
CA PRO A 57 -7.43 14.59 -6.41
C PRO A 57 -7.40 16.07 -6.82
N LEU A 58 -8.57 16.56 -7.23
CA LEU A 58 -8.81 17.94 -7.65
C LEU A 58 -9.79 18.63 -6.70
N PRO A 59 -9.76 19.97 -6.58
CA PRO A 59 -10.69 20.71 -5.76
C PRO A 59 -12.15 20.38 -6.12
N GLY A 60 -12.98 20.14 -5.10
CA GLY A 60 -14.41 19.83 -5.28
C GLY A 60 -14.72 18.40 -5.75
N ILE A 61 -13.72 17.54 -5.87
CA ILE A 61 -13.92 16.11 -6.16
C ILE A 61 -13.67 15.30 -4.89
N ASP A 62 -14.61 14.39 -4.56
CA ASP A 62 -14.43 13.43 -3.49
C ASP A 62 -13.38 12.39 -3.91
N TYR A 63 -12.22 12.42 -3.23
CA TYR A 63 -11.09 11.53 -3.47
C TYR A 63 -11.05 10.34 -2.49
N GLU A 64 -12.03 10.18 -1.63
CA GLU A 64 -12.04 9.16 -0.56
C GLU A 64 -12.05 7.71 -1.10
N GLY A 65 -12.35 7.51 -2.37
CA GLY A 65 -12.33 6.18 -3.02
C GLY A 65 -10.94 5.56 -3.19
N ALA A 66 -9.87 6.35 -3.12
CA ALA A 66 -8.51 5.84 -3.23
C ALA A 66 -8.09 5.07 -1.97
N CYS A 67 -7.58 3.83 -2.12
CA CYS A 67 -7.09 3.04 -0.98
C CYS A 67 -6.00 3.75 -0.18
N SER A 68 -5.20 4.59 -0.81
CA SER A 68 -4.16 5.40 -0.17
C SER A 68 -4.70 6.55 0.68
N PHE A 69 -5.95 6.97 0.53
CA PHE A 69 -6.60 7.97 1.38
C PHE A 69 -6.81 7.47 2.80
N GLY A 70 -7.36 6.25 2.95
CA GLY A 70 -7.83 5.73 4.24
C GLY A 70 -6.98 4.60 4.82
N ASN A 71 -5.72 4.46 4.41
CA ASN A 71 -4.81 3.45 4.91
C ASN A 71 -4.38 3.70 6.38
N ALA A 72 -3.52 2.83 6.91
CA ALA A 72 -2.97 2.95 8.26
C ALA A 72 -1.90 4.06 8.41
N CYS A 73 -1.63 4.84 7.38
CA CYS A 73 -0.72 6.00 7.35
C CYS A 73 0.73 5.72 7.74
N THR A 74 1.13 4.45 7.77
CA THR A 74 2.49 4.06 8.13
C THR A 74 3.30 3.75 6.88
N MET A 75 4.44 4.39 6.73
CA MET A 75 5.48 4.01 5.79
C MET A 75 6.37 2.97 6.46
N ALA A 76 6.03 1.70 6.23
CA ALA A 76 6.57 0.55 6.95
C ALA A 76 7.71 -0.09 6.15
N TYR A 77 8.89 0.49 6.18
CA TYR A 77 10.05 -0.04 5.45
C TYR A 77 10.46 -1.46 5.89
N GLY A 78 10.16 -1.85 7.13
CA GLY A 78 10.36 -3.21 7.64
C GLY A 78 9.25 -4.21 7.33
N ALA A 79 8.25 -3.87 6.51
CA ALA A 79 7.10 -4.75 6.20
C ALA A 79 7.43 -5.80 5.12
N CYS A 80 8.55 -6.51 5.25
CA CYS A 80 9.03 -7.50 4.29
C CYS A 80 8.33 -8.86 4.36
N LEU A 81 7.42 -9.07 5.30
CA LEU A 81 6.73 -10.36 5.44
C LEU A 81 5.49 -10.43 4.53
N PRO A 82 5.27 -11.58 3.84
CA PRO A 82 4.01 -11.81 3.15
C PRO A 82 2.85 -11.98 4.14
N VAL A 83 1.62 -11.77 3.68
CA VAL A 83 0.41 -12.08 4.47
C VAL A 83 0.26 -13.59 4.66
N ALA A 84 0.64 -14.37 3.65
CA ALA A 84 0.61 -15.83 3.68
C ALA A 84 1.83 -16.39 4.43
N MET A 85 1.78 -16.39 5.76
CA MET A 85 2.84 -16.99 6.60
C MET A 85 2.64 -18.51 6.79
N PRO A 86 3.72 -19.28 7.10
CA PRO A 86 3.62 -20.69 7.43
C PRO A 86 2.69 -20.90 8.62
N GLY A 87 1.76 -21.86 8.53
CA GLY A 87 0.80 -22.13 9.59
C GLY A 87 -0.54 -21.40 9.47
N ILE A 88 -0.66 -20.41 8.59
CA ILE A 88 -1.89 -19.61 8.41
C ILE A 88 -3.15 -20.47 8.21
N ILE A 89 -3.04 -21.63 7.56
CA ILE A 89 -4.17 -22.58 7.36
C ILE A 89 -4.78 -23.00 8.71
N ARG A 90 -3.97 -23.17 9.75
CA ARG A 90 -4.43 -23.58 11.08
C ARG A 90 -5.10 -22.45 11.84
N GLU A 91 -4.74 -21.22 11.52
CA GLU A 91 -5.25 -20.01 12.18
C GLU A 91 -6.56 -19.52 11.56
N VAL A 92 -6.74 -19.69 10.24
CA VAL A 92 -7.91 -19.21 9.49
C VAL A 92 -9.23 -19.65 10.10
N PRO A 93 -9.48 -20.92 10.51
CA PRO A 93 -10.75 -21.30 11.13
C PRO A 93 -11.06 -20.48 12.40
N GLY A 94 -10.08 -20.28 13.27
CA GLY A 94 -10.22 -19.46 14.48
C GLY A 94 -10.52 -17.99 14.15
N MET A 95 -9.86 -17.43 13.13
CA MET A 95 -10.11 -16.06 12.68
C MET A 95 -11.52 -15.88 12.12
N LEU A 96 -12.05 -16.87 11.40
CA LEU A 96 -13.39 -16.81 10.79
C LEU A 96 -14.52 -17.02 11.81
N LEU A 97 -14.30 -17.84 12.83
CA LEU A 97 -15.28 -18.07 13.91
C LEU A 97 -15.37 -16.90 14.87
N ASN A 98 -14.32 -16.12 15.01
CA ASN A 98 -14.28 -14.92 15.85
C ASN A 98 -14.92 -13.73 15.11
N ARG A 99 -16.09 -13.25 15.56
CA ARG A 99 -16.74 -12.05 15.00
C ARG A 99 -15.86 -10.80 15.07
N ALA A 100 -15.02 -10.69 16.11
CA ALA A 100 -14.04 -9.64 16.29
C ALA A 100 -12.70 -9.96 15.60
N GLY A 101 -12.60 -11.09 14.90
CA GLY A 101 -11.39 -11.54 14.23
C GLY A 101 -10.97 -10.64 13.07
N PRO A 102 -9.68 -10.66 12.73
CA PRO A 102 -9.12 -9.82 11.68
C PRO A 102 -9.61 -10.19 10.28
N LEU A 103 -10.12 -11.41 10.06
CA LEU A 103 -10.51 -11.95 8.76
C LEU A 103 -12.01 -12.23 8.67
N SER A 104 -12.61 -11.85 7.53
CA SER A 104 -13.99 -12.21 7.17
C SER A 104 -14.06 -12.61 5.69
N ILE A 105 -14.86 -13.60 5.35
CA ILE A 105 -15.06 -14.07 3.97
C ILE A 105 -16.55 -14.11 3.65
N PHE A 106 -16.94 -13.70 2.46
CA PHE A 106 -18.26 -13.97 1.92
C PHE A 106 -18.31 -15.37 1.33
N TRP A 107 -18.95 -16.30 2.03
CA TRP A 107 -18.99 -17.73 1.66
C TRP A 107 -19.54 -18.00 0.25
N ARG A 108 -20.44 -17.14 -0.23
CA ARG A 108 -21.00 -17.23 -1.59
C ARG A 108 -19.96 -17.00 -2.69
N ASP A 109 -18.84 -16.32 -2.37
CA ASP A 109 -17.79 -16.00 -3.34
C ASP A 109 -16.65 -17.03 -3.29
N LEU A 110 -16.73 -18.05 -2.43
CA LEU A 110 -15.63 -18.99 -2.18
C LEU A 110 -15.17 -19.72 -3.46
N LEU A 111 -16.10 -20.12 -4.33
CA LEU A 111 -15.75 -20.74 -5.61
C LEU A 111 -14.96 -19.78 -6.51
N GLN A 112 -15.36 -18.53 -6.58
CA GLN A 112 -14.67 -17.50 -7.37
C GLN A 112 -13.31 -17.15 -6.76
N LEU A 113 -13.19 -17.17 -5.44
CA LEU A 113 -11.96 -16.92 -4.70
C LEU A 113 -10.98 -18.10 -4.71
N SER A 114 -11.45 -19.32 -5.00
CA SER A 114 -10.66 -20.53 -4.85
C SER A 114 -9.32 -20.53 -5.61
N PRO A 115 -9.17 -20.01 -6.85
CA PRO A 115 -7.88 -19.96 -7.53
C PRO A 115 -6.88 -19.01 -6.83
N TRP A 116 -7.39 -17.92 -6.27
CA TRP A 116 -6.59 -16.98 -5.49
C TRP A 116 -6.16 -17.61 -4.15
N LEU A 117 -7.09 -18.24 -3.42
CA LEU A 117 -6.84 -18.91 -2.15
C LEU A 117 -5.83 -20.06 -2.29
N LEU A 118 -5.94 -20.88 -3.34
CA LEU A 118 -4.98 -21.94 -3.60
C LEU A 118 -3.57 -21.39 -3.83
N SER A 119 -3.44 -20.28 -4.57
CA SER A 119 -2.15 -19.62 -4.76
C SER A 119 -1.62 -19.00 -3.48
N PHE A 120 -2.50 -18.40 -2.68
CA PHE A 120 -2.16 -17.85 -1.36
C PHE A 120 -1.62 -18.94 -0.43
N LEU A 121 -2.29 -20.10 -0.37
CA LEU A 121 -1.84 -21.24 0.41
C LEU A 121 -0.50 -21.82 -0.10
N LYS A 122 -0.30 -21.85 -1.42
CA LYS A 122 0.99 -22.24 -1.99
C LYS A 122 2.10 -21.30 -1.56
N SER A 123 1.83 -19.99 -1.54
CA SER A 123 2.80 -18.96 -1.15
C SER A 123 3.15 -18.99 0.35
N SER A 124 2.39 -19.71 1.19
CA SER A 124 2.68 -19.88 2.63
C SER A 124 3.69 -21.00 2.95
N ARG A 125 4.23 -21.66 1.94
CA ARG A 125 5.29 -22.68 2.14
C ARG A 125 6.58 -22.00 2.59
N PRO A 126 7.36 -22.58 3.52
CA PRO A 126 8.57 -21.93 4.05
C PRO A 126 9.53 -21.39 2.98
N ALA A 127 9.84 -22.20 1.95
CA ALA A 127 10.73 -21.77 0.87
C ALA A 127 10.16 -20.62 0.02
N ASP A 128 8.83 -20.58 -0.19
CA ASP A 128 8.17 -19.46 -0.87
C ASP A 128 8.20 -18.20 0.00
N VAL A 129 7.97 -18.34 1.30
CA VAL A 129 8.04 -17.22 2.26
C VAL A 129 9.43 -16.63 2.30
N ASP A 130 10.49 -17.43 2.42
CA ASP A 130 11.88 -16.94 2.42
C ASP A 130 12.19 -16.15 1.13
N ARG A 131 11.78 -16.68 -0.03
CA ARG A 131 11.92 -16.00 -1.32
C ARG A 131 11.15 -14.68 -1.36
N ILE A 132 9.89 -14.66 -0.91
CA ILE A 132 9.05 -13.47 -0.92
C ILE A 132 9.61 -12.40 0.03
N VAL A 133 10.09 -12.79 1.21
CA VAL A 133 10.72 -11.90 2.19
C VAL A 133 11.91 -11.17 1.56
N ALA A 134 12.80 -11.91 0.89
CA ALA A 134 13.97 -11.32 0.21
C ALA A 134 13.55 -10.35 -0.92
N LEU A 135 12.52 -10.70 -1.71
CA LEU A 135 12.02 -9.86 -2.80
C LEU A 135 11.31 -8.60 -2.29
N LEU A 136 10.46 -8.71 -1.26
CA LEU A 136 9.86 -7.52 -0.62
C LEU A 136 10.93 -6.66 0.03
N GLY A 137 11.90 -7.28 0.70
CA GLY A 137 13.05 -6.59 1.29
C GLY A 137 13.85 -5.78 0.26
N SER A 138 14.06 -6.33 -0.95
CA SER A 138 14.76 -5.63 -2.02
C SER A 138 14.03 -4.36 -2.50
N LEU A 139 12.69 -4.42 -2.64
CA LEU A 139 11.87 -3.23 -2.95
C LEU A 139 11.85 -2.22 -1.81
N LEU A 140 11.67 -2.69 -0.56
CA LEU A 140 11.55 -1.83 0.61
C LEU A 140 12.84 -1.07 0.90
N ARG A 141 14.02 -1.66 0.65
CA ARG A 141 15.31 -0.97 0.76
C ARG A 141 15.44 0.23 -0.18
N LEU A 142 14.76 0.22 -1.32
CA LEU A 142 14.77 1.32 -2.29
C LEU A 142 13.59 2.30 -2.09
N ALA A 143 12.67 2.00 -1.17
CA ALA A 143 11.42 2.74 -1.06
C ALA A 143 11.64 4.19 -0.61
N GLU A 144 12.56 4.46 0.33
CA GLU A 144 12.87 5.83 0.76
C GLU A 144 13.50 6.65 -0.38
N ALA A 145 14.43 6.06 -1.13
CA ALA A 145 15.05 6.71 -2.29
C ALA A 145 14.03 6.97 -3.42
N GLY A 146 12.99 6.14 -3.53
CA GLY A 146 11.88 6.37 -4.46
C GLY A 146 10.92 7.48 -4.04
N HIS A 147 10.69 7.67 -2.73
CA HIS A 147 9.78 8.68 -2.22
C HIS A 147 10.44 10.03 -1.92
N GLY A 148 11.66 10.02 -1.37
CA GLY A 148 12.36 11.21 -0.88
C GLY A 148 12.34 12.37 -1.87
N PRO A 149 12.78 12.18 -3.13
CA PRO A 149 12.78 13.26 -4.12
C PRO A 149 11.39 13.84 -4.44
N LEU A 150 10.32 13.03 -4.33
CA LEU A 150 8.94 13.48 -4.57
C LEU A 150 8.43 14.29 -3.37
N ILE A 151 8.74 13.84 -2.15
CA ILE A 151 8.35 14.49 -0.89
C ILE A 151 9.03 15.86 -0.76
N GLU A 152 10.34 15.91 -1.03
CA GLU A 152 11.13 17.14 -0.97
C GLU A 152 10.64 18.17 -2.00
N GLU A 153 10.50 17.76 -3.25
CA GLU A 153 10.05 18.65 -4.33
C GLU A 153 8.62 19.15 -4.13
N ALA A 154 7.73 18.32 -3.56
CA ALA A 154 6.36 18.69 -3.23
C ALA A 154 6.25 19.51 -1.92
N GLY A 155 7.34 19.72 -1.16
CA GLY A 155 7.33 20.43 0.13
C GLY A 155 6.58 19.69 1.23
N LEU A 156 6.50 18.34 1.18
CA LEU A 156 5.68 17.52 2.07
C LEU A 156 6.42 16.93 3.28
N THR A 157 7.67 17.32 3.49
CA THR A 157 8.51 16.82 4.60
C THR A 157 7.86 17.06 5.97
N HIS A 158 7.11 18.15 6.11
CA HIS A 158 6.41 18.52 7.34
C HIS A 158 5.29 17.51 7.74
N LEU A 159 4.80 16.70 6.80
CA LEU A 159 3.80 15.66 7.06
C LEU A 159 4.40 14.35 7.59
N LEU A 160 5.73 14.23 7.66
CA LEU A 160 6.40 13.01 8.08
C LEU A 160 6.69 13.01 9.58
N ARG A 161 6.23 11.98 10.29
CA ARG A 161 6.60 11.70 11.69
C ARG A 161 7.51 10.47 11.76
N ARG A 162 8.76 10.70 12.13
CA ARG A 162 9.79 9.65 12.26
C ARG A 162 9.82 9.13 13.71
N THR A 163 8.70 8.55 14.16
CA THR A 163 8.54 8.01 15.52
C THR A 163 8.71 6.49 15.61
N GLY A 164 8.94 5.84 14.49
CA GLY A 164 8.89 4.38 14.40
C GLY A 164 7.46 3.84 14.34
N CYS A 165 7.32 2.52 14.56
CA CYS A 165 6.03 1.83 14.67
C CYS A 165 6.12 0.77 15.77
N LEU A 166 5.22 0.80 16.74
CA LEU A 166 5.23 -0.07 17.90
C LEU A 166 4.28 -1.25 17.75
N TYR A 167 4.80 -2.48 17.77
CA TYR A 167 4.00 -3.71 17.84
C TYR A 167 3.86 -4.15 19.29
N LEU A 168 2.64 -4.45 19.71
CA LEU A 168 2.32 -4.76 21.11
C LEU A 168 1.92 -6.22 21.29
N PHE A 169 2.45 -6.84 22.33
CA PHE A 169 2.20 -8.23 22.70
C PHE A 169 1.68 -8.29 24.14
N ARG A 170 0.52 -8.92 24.33
CA ARG A 170 -0.16 -8.99 25.62
C ARG A 170 0.66 -9.73 26.68
N ASP A 171 1.35 -10.79 26.25
CA ASP A 171 2.11 -11.67 27.13
C ASP A 171 3.35 -12.23 26.42
N GLU A 172 4.21 -12.89 27.21
CA GLU A 172 5.43 -13.50 26.70
C GLU A 172 5.15 -14.61 25.68
N ALA A 173 4.04 -15.35 25.80
CA ALA A 173 3.69 -16.42 24.88
C ALA A 173 3.37 -15.85 23.47
N GLN A 174 2.63 -14.74 23.37
CA GLN A 174 2.41 -14.05 22.10
C GLN A 174 3.70 -13.51 21.50
N PHE A 175 4.59 -12.95 22.34
CA PHE A 175 5.88 -12.45 21.87
C PHE A 175 6.75 -13.60 21.33
N GLN A 176 6.82 -14.75 22.01
CA GLN A 176 7.57 -15.91 21.55
C GLN A 176 6.95 -16.52 20.27
N ALA A 177 5.64 -16.52 20.13
CA ALA A 177 4.97 -16.94 18.90
C ALA A 177 5.32 -16.03 17.70
N ALA A 178 5.61 -14.76 17.93
CA ALA A 178 6.04 -13.80 16.92
C ALA A 178 7.53 -13.88 16.54
N ARG A 179 8.38 -14.57 17.36
CA ARG A 179 9.83 -14.65 17.13
C ARG A 179 10.23 -15.08 15.72
N PRO A 180 9.66 -16.14 15.11
CA PRO A 180 10.04 -16.50 13.74
C PRO A 180 9.84 -15.37 12.72
N ALA A 181 8.77 -14.59 12.88
CA ALA A 181 8.49 -13.43 12.03
C ALA A 181 9.45 -12.26 12.29
N LEU A 182 9.86 -12.05 13.54
CA LEU A 182 10.87 -11.05 13.90
C LEU A 182 12.26 -11.46 13.40
N ASP A 183 12.61 -12.74 13.48
CA ASP A 183 13.89 -13.27 12.98
C ASP A 183 14.00 -13.11 11.45
N LEU A 184 12.90 -13.30 10.70
CA LEU A 184 12.85 -13.01 9.27
C LEU A 184 13.16 -11.53 8.98
N ARG A 185 12.56 -10.60 9.74
CA ARG A 185 12.85 -9.15 9.62
C ARG A 185 14.29 -8.81 9.98
N ALA A 186 14.83 -9.44 11.04
CA ALA A 186 16.22 -9.26 11.43
C ALA A 186 17.19 -9.70 10.33
N ARG A 187 16.92 -10.80 9.63
CA ARG A 187 17.70 -11.25 8.47
C ARG A 187 17.71 -10.20 7.35
N GLU A 188 16.59 -9.49 7.15
CA GLU A 188 16.49 -8.38 6.20
C GLU A 188 17.05 -7.05 6.74
N ARG A 189 17.72 -7.06 7.91
CA ARG A 189 18.34 -5.89 8.57
C ARG A 189 17.34 -4.80 8.99
N VAL A 190 16.09 -5.17 9.26
CA VAL A 190 15.10 -4.24 9.80
C VAL A 190 15.49 -3.84 11.22
N GLY A 191 15.61 -2.54 11.47
CA GLY A 191 15.94 -2.00 12.81
C GLY A 191 14.79 -2.23 13.78
N MET A 192 15.07 -2.98 14.88
CA MET A 192 14.08 -3.33 15.89
C MET A 192 14.64 -3.16 17.30
N GLU A 193 13.81 -2.65 18.21
CA GLU A 193 14.09 -2.57 19.65
C GLU A 193 13.00 -3.32 20.42
N VAL A 194 13.37 -4.25 21.30
CA VAL A 194 12.43 -4.95 22.18
C VAL A 194 12.23 -4.14 23.46
N LEU A 195 10.98 -3.86 23.77
CA LEU A 195 10.57 -3.08 24.93
C LEU A 195 9.87 -3.97 25.96
N ASP A 196 10.16 -3.76 27.24
CA ASP A 196 9.38 -4.33 28.32
C ASP A 196 8.11 -3.52 28.63
N ALA A 197 7.30 -4.00 29.56
CA ALA A 197 6.04 -3.36 29.93
C ALA A 197 6.22 -1.93 30.47
N SER A 198 7.33 -1.62 31.12
CA SER A 198 7.58 -0.28 31.65
C SER A 198 7.93 0.70 30.54
N ALA A 199 8.81 0.30 29.63
CA ALA A 199 9.18 1.09 28.45
C ALA A 199 8.00 1.32 27.50
N VAL A 200 7.09 0.34 27.34
CA VAL A 200 5.84 0.51 26.58
C VAL A 200 4.96 1.58 27.22
N ARG A 201 4.74 1.52 28.56
CA ARG A 201 3.91 2.52 29.28
C ARG A 201 4.53 3.92 29.28
N GLU A 202 5.85 4.02 29.37
CA GLU A 202 6.55 5.31 29.29
C GLU A 202 6.35 5.96 27.93
N ARG A 203 6.44 5.18 26.84
CA ARG A 203 6.26 5.69 25.47
C ARG A 203 4.82 6.02 25.15
N GLU A 204 3.88 5.20 25.59
CA GLU A 204 2.44 5.29 25.26
C GLU A 204 1.59 5.20 26.54
N PRO A 205 1.56 6.26 27.36
CA PRO A 205 0.91 6.24 28.66
C PRO A 205 -0.62 6.12 28.62
N ALA A 206 -1.25 6.45 27.49
CA ALA A 206 -2.71 6.33 27.31
C ALA A 206 -3.17 4.88 27.05
N LEU A 207 -2.25 3.95 26.77
CA LEU A 207 -2.60 2.56 26.56
C LEU A 207 -3.08 1.89 27.86
N ALA A 208 -4.10 1.05 27.75
CA ALA A 208 -4.49 0.16 28.84
C ALA A 208 -3.29 -0.71 29.29
N PRO A 209 -3.05 -0.94 30.60
CA PRO A 209 -1.89 -1.61 31.14
C PRO A 209 -1.96 -3.13 30.96
N ARG A 210 -2.13 -3.60 29.73
CA ARG A 210 -2.33 -5.02 29.39
C ARG A 210 -1.20 -5.63 28.55
N TYR A 211 -0.22 -4.83 28.13
CA TYR A 211 0.86 -5.28 27.26
C TYR A 211 2.14 -5.54 28.06
N ALA A 212 2.68 -6.74 27.94
CA ALA A 212 3.90 -7.16 28.64
C ALA A 212 5.16 -6.88 27.82
N LYS A 213 5.04 -6.82 26.48
CA LYS A 213 6.17 -6.59 25.56
C LYS A 213 5.76 -5.69 24.41
N GLY A 214 6.74 -4.96 23.89
CA GLY A 214 6.66 -4.21 22.63
C GLY A 214 7.85 -4.51 21.72
N VAL A 215 7.66 -4.32 20.43
CA VAL A 215 8.75 -4.26 19.45
C VAL A 215 8.59 -2.97 18.66
N MET A 216 9.56 -2.08 18.80
CA MET A 216 9.64 -0.83 18.05
C MET A 216 10.40 -1.07 16.75
N PHE A 217 9.75 -0.81 15.63
CA PHE A 217 10.37 -0.78 14.30
C PHE A 217 10.91 0.62 14.03
N LEU A 218 12.23 0.77 14.06
CA LEU A 218 12.90 2.07 14.08
C LEU A 218 12.85 2.81 12.74
N ASP A 219 12.88 2.07 11.63
CA ASP A 219 12.91 2.62 10.27
C ASP A 219 11.53 3.04 9.74
N ALA A 220 10.46 2.75 10.49
CA ALA A 220 9.12 3.15 10.11
C ALA A 220 8.87 4.63 10.44
N TYR A 221 8.07 5.29 9.61
CA TYR A 221 7.49 6.59 9.93
C TYR A 221 6.04 6.67 9.44
N SER A 222 5.31 7.67 9.91
CA SER A 222 3.91 7.86 9.53
C SER A 222 3.71 9.20 8.83
N LEU A 223 2.61 9.26 8.11
CA LEU A 223 2.08 10.50 7.55
C LEU A 223 1.05 11.08 8.52
N ASP A 224 1.20 12.35 8.87
CA ASP A 224 0.24 13.07 9.71
C ASP A 224 -1.12 13.26 9.04
N ASP A 225 -1.09 13.41 7.71
CA ASP A 225 -2.26 13.60 6.88
C ASP A 225 -2.01 12.98 5.50
N PRO A 226 -2.49 11.75 5.27
CA PRO A 226 -2.33 11.08 3.99
C PRO A 226 -3.10 11.75 2.85
N HIS A 227 -4.19 12.47 3.16
CA HIS A 227 -4.94 13.22 2.15
C HIS A 227 -4.14 14.41 1.64
N GLN A 228 -3.57 15.23 2.55
CA GLN A 228 -2.71 16.34 2.16
C GLN A 228 -1.44 15.87 1.44
N TYR A 229 -0.91 14.70 1.82
CA TYR A 229 0.21 14.08 1.10
C TYR A 229 -0.15 13.80 -0.37
N LEU A 230 -1.30 13.18 -0.63
CA LEU A 230 -1.75 12.88 -2.00
C LEU A 230 -2.10 14.13 -2.80
N LEU A 231 -2.77 15.12 -2.17
CA LEU A 231 -3.04 16.41 -2.78
C LEU A 231 -1.74 17.18 -3.10
N GLY A 232 -0.72 17.07 -2.26
CA GLY A 232 0.58 17.66 -2.51
C GLY A 232 1.29 17.04 -3.72
N LEU A 233 1.26 15.71 -3.83
CA LEU A 233 1.78 15.02 -5.03
C LEU A 233 0.98 15.43 -6.29
N ALA A 234 -0.34 15.54 -6.21
CA ALA A 234 -1.17 15.98 -7.33
C ALA A 234 -0.83 17.42 -7.77
N ARG A 235 -0.63 18.33 -6.81
CA ARG A 235 -0.18 19.71 -7.09
C ARG A 235 1.19 19.73 -7.77
N LEU A 236 2.13 18.94 -7.29
CA LEU A 236 3.45 18.80 -7.92
C LEU A 236 3.32 18.30 -9.36
N PHE A 237 2.53 17.24 -9.58
CA PHE A 237 2.27 16.70 -10.91
C PHE A 237 1.72 17.78 -11.87
N GLN A 238 0.73 18.57 -11.43
CA GLN A 238 0.16 19.68 -12.24
C GLN A 238 1.17 20.81 -12.48
N ALA A 239 1.93 21.20 -11.46
CA ALA A 239 2.96 22.23 -11.58
C ALA A 239 4.04 21.87 -12.61
N ARG A 240 4.28 20.58 -12.80
CA ARG A 240 5.17 20.03 -13.85
C ARG A 240 4.48 19.89 -15.22
N GLY A 241 3.30 20.48 -15.43
CA GLY A 241 2.54 20.44 -16.69
C GLY A 241 1.71 19.17 -16.89
N GLY A 242 1.53 18.34 -15.87
CA GLY A 242 0.67 17.16 -15.93
C GLY A 242 -0.81 17.51 -15.95
N GLN A 243 -1.62 16.65 -16.59
CA GLN A 243 -3.05 16.84 -16.73
C GLN A 243 -3.82 15.68 -16.07
N PHE A 244 -4.91 16.02 -15.38
CA PHE A 244 -5.90 15.05 -14.93
C PHE A 244 -7.08 15.04 -15.88
N VAL A 245 -7.53 13.85 -16.25
CA VAL A 245 -8.78 13.62 -16.97
C VAL A 245 -9.71 12.81 -16.07
N ARG A 246 -10.86 13.40 -15.72
CA ARG A 246 -11.89 12.70 -14.98
C ARG A 246 -12.61 11.73 -15.90
N GLY A 247 -12.56 10.43 -15.56
CA GLY A 247 -13.24 9.39 -16.33
C GLY A 247 -12.77 7.99 -15.94
N GLN A 248 -13.57 7.00 -16.29
CA GLN A 248 -13.31 5.59 -15.95
C GLN A 248 -12.77 4.85 -17.16
N VAL A 249 -11.51 4.45 -17.09
CA VAL A 249 -10.90 3.57 -18.11
C VAL A 249 -11.30 2.12 -17.82
N ALA A 250 -11.90 1.48 -18.82
CA ALA A 250 -12.31 0.08 -18.78
C ALA A 250 -11.34 -0.85 -19.53
N GLY A 251 -10.52 -0.31 -20.43
CA GLY A 251 -9.56 -1.10 -21.22
C GLY A 251 -8.65 -0.23 -22.08
N VAL A 252 -7.69 -0.88 -22.72
CA VAL A 252 -6.76 -0.29 -23.67
C VAL A 252 -6.90 -1.01 -24.99
N GLY A 253 -6.89 -0.28 -26.08
CA GLY A 253 -6.93 -0.83 -27.45
C GLY A 253 -5.79 -0.32 -28.28
N ASN A 254 -5.68 -0.83 -29.52
CA ASN A 254 -4.77 -0.35 -30.53
C ASN A 254 -5.58 0.18 -31.71
N SER A 255 -5.24 1.36 -32.20
CA SER A 255 -5.82 1.96 -33.39
C SER A 255 -4.72 2.55 -34.25
N ALA A 256 -4.58 2.04 -35.46
CA ALA A 256 -3.55 2.45 -36.44
C ALA A 256 -2.11 2.44 -35.82
N GLY A 257 -1.80 1.47 -34.96
CA GLY A 257 -0.49 1.34 -34.34
C GLY A 257 -0.30 2.13 -33.03
N ALA A 258 -1.23 3.01 -32.65
CA ALA A 258 -1.19 3.79 -31.42
C ALA A 258 -2.12 3.21 -30.34
N LEU A 259 -1.77 3.37 -29.07
CA LEU A 259 -2.61 2.97 -27.95
C LEU A 259 -3.74 3.97 -27.73
N VAL A 260 -4.95 3.45 -27.54
CA VAL A 260 -6.16 4.25 -27.24
C VAL A 260 -6.84 3.71 -26.00
N LEU A 261 -7.31 4.62 -25.14
CA LEU A 261 -8.06 4.26 -23.95
C LEU A 261 -9.53 4.03 -24.30
N LYS A 262 -10.16 3.05 -23.65
CA LYS A 262 -11.59 2.72 -23.78
C LYS A 262 -12.27 2.85 -22.43
N GLY A 263 -13.50 3.38 -22.40
CA GLY A 263 -14.27 3.54 -21.17
C GLY A 263 -15.19 4.75 -21.21
N GLU A 264 -15.63 5.18 -20.04
CA GLU A 264 -16.42 6.41 -19.85
C GLU A 264 -15.46 7.60 -19.74
N LEU A 265 -15.02 8.11 -20.88
CA LEU A 265 -13.98 9.13 -21.02
C LEU A 265 -14.44 10.22 -22.00
N PRO A 266 -14.01 11.48 -21.81
CA PRO A 266 -14.02 12.44 -22.90
C PRO A 266 -13.15 11.93 -24.06
N ALA A 267 -13.26 12.54 -25.23
CA ALA A 267 -12.42 12.17 -26.37
C ALA A 267 -10.93 12.26 -25.98
N THR A 268 -10.21 11.16 -26.16
CA THR A 268 -8.79 11.05 -25.80
C THR A 268 -7.92 10.91 -27.03
N ALA A 269 -6.79 11.60 -27.04
CA ALA A 269 -5.79 11.42 -28.08
C ALA A 269 -5.07 10.07 -27.90
N PRO A 270 -4.56 9.47 -28.99
CA PRO A 270 -3.66 8.31 -28.91
C PRO A 270 -2.42 8.61 -28.09
N VAL A 271 -1.89 7.58 -27.43
CA VAL A 271 -0.70 7.67 -26.57
C VAL A 271 0.35 6.63 -26.98
N ASP A 272 1.60 6.91 -26.60
CA ASP A 272 2.74 6.04 -26.92
C ASP A 272 2.89 4.91 -25.88
N SER A 273 2.48 5.15 -24.63
CA SER A 273 2.55 4.17 -23.55
C SER A 273 1.41 4.35 -22.55
N VAL A 274 1.04 3.27 -21.88
CA VAL A 274 -0.01 3.26 -20.86
C VAL A 274 0.53 2.62 -19.57
N VAL A 275 0.29 3.25 -18.42
CA VAL A 275 0.59 2.69 -17.10
C VAL A 275 -0.73 2.34 -16.41
N VAL A 276 -0.91 1.07 -16.02
CA VAL A 276 -2.08 0.62 -15.27
C VAL A 276 -1.75 0.61 -13.78
N ALA A 277 -2.23 1.62 -13.07
CA ALA A 277 -2.03 1.84 -11.63
C ALA A 277 -3.36 2.02 -10.86
N SER A 278 -4.45 1.41 -11.37
CA SER A 278 -5.82 1.56 -10.85
C SER A 278 -6.13 0.66 -9.64
N GLY A 279 -5.11 0.26 -8.87
CA GLY A 279 -5.26 -0.48 -7.62
C GLY A 279 -6.07 -1.77 -7.81
N ALA A 280 -7.09 -1.98 -7.00
CA ALA A 280 -7.92 -3.19 -7.03
C ALA A 280 -8.76 -3.34 -8.32
N TRP A 281 -8.95 -2.26 -9.08
CA TRP A 281 -9.66 -2.28 -10.38
C TRP A 281 -8.76 -2.69 -11.55
N SER A 282 -7.44 -2.77 -11.36
CA SER A 282 -6.48 -3.15 -12.42
C SER A 282 -6.78 -4.52 -13.03
N GLY A 283 -7.33 -5.45 -12.26
CA GLY A 283 -7.72 -6.77 -12.76
C GLY A 283 -8.77 -6.74 -13.87
N ARG A 284 -9.64 -5.72 -13.91
CA ARG A 284 -10.62 -5.53 -14.99
C ARG A 284 -9.93 -5.15 -16.30
N ILE A 285 -8.95 -4.27 -16.22
CA ILE A 285 -8.18 -3.80 -17.39
C ILE A 285 -7.31 -4.92 -17.94
N THR A 286 -6.62 -5.67 -17.09
CA THR A 286 -5.78 -6.81 -17.52
C THR A 286 -6.63 -7.92 -18.14
N ALA A 287 -7.82 -8.21 -17.60
CA ALA A 287 -8.74 -9.18 -18.18
C ALA A 287 -9.27 -8.73 -19.55
N ALA A 288 -9.60 -7.44 -19.71
CA ALA A 288 -10.01 -6.86 -21.00
C ALA A 288 -8.90 -6.90 -22.07
N LEU A 289 -7.63 -6.95 -21.65
CA LEU A 289 -6.47 -7.15 -22.53
C LEU A 289 -6.20 -8.62 -22.86
N GLY A 290 -6.97 -9.57 -22.29
CA GLY A 290 -6.71 -11.01 -22.42
C GLY A 290 -5.58 -11.53 -21.54
N GLU A 291 -5.13 -10.75 -20.55
CA GLU A 291 -4.06 -11.10 -19.61
C GLU A 291 -4.56 -11.08 -18.16
N PRO A 292 -5.49 -11.96 -17.77
CA PRO A 292 -6.06 -11.95 -16.42
C PRO A 292 -4.99 -12.24 -15.37
N VAL A 293 -5.01 -11.45 -14.27
CA VAL A 293 -4.11 -11.61 -13.11
C VAL A 293 -4.89 -12.07 -11.88
N ARG A 294 -4.22 -12.79 -10.98
CA ARG A 294 -4.80 -13.24 -9.69
C ARG A 294 -4.84 -12.10 -8.66
N LEU A 295 -5.47 -11.00 -9.03
CA LEU A 295 -5.66 -9.86 -8.15
C LEU A 295 -6.98 -9.99 -7.39
N ASN A 296 -6.97 -9.82 -6.08
CA ASN A 296 -8.17 -9.75 -5.26
C ASN A 296 -8.25 -8.41 -4.52
N ALA A 297 -9.47 -7.97 -4.22
CA ALA A 297 -9.71 -6.80 -3.40
C ALA A 297 -9.90 -7.22 -1.93
N GLU A 298 -8.93 -6.89 -1.08
CA GLU A 298 -9.10 -7.00 0.36
C GLU A 298 -9.73 -5.72 0.90
N ARG A 299 -10.96 -5.83 1.37
CA ARG A 299 -11.72 -4.74 1.97
C ARG A 299 -11.16 -4.47 3.37
N GLY A 300 -10.67 -3.26 3.58
CA GLY A 300 -10.15 -2.78 4.86
C GLY A 300 -10.95 -1.60 5.37
N TYR A 301 -11.13 -1.53 6.67
CA TYR A 301 -11.94 -0.50 7.31
C TYR A 301 -11.10 0.37 8.22
N HIS A 302 -11.53 1.62 8.42
CA HIS A 302 -11.03 2.41 9.53
C HIS A 302 -12.16 3.16 10.25
N VAL A 303 -11.89 3.53 11.50
CA VAL A 303 -12.67 4.45 12.32
C VAL A 303 -11.74 5.58 12.76
N LEU A 304 -12.15 6.82 12.56
CA LEU A 304 -11.46 8.01 13.04
C LEU A 304 -12.08 8.48 14.37
N PHE A 305 -11.22 8.84 15.32
CA PHE A 305 -11.59 9.42 16.60
C PHE A 305 -11.06 10.86 16.68
N PRO A 306 -11.83 11.87 16.22
CA PRO A 306 -11.31 13.23 16.00
C PRO A 306 -10.93 13.92 17.30
N GLU A 307 -11.61 13.65 18.42
CA GLU A 307 -11.32 14.25 19.74
C GLU A 307 -10.15 13.55 20.48
N SER A 308 -9.42 12.65 19.80
CA SER A 308 -8.36 11.82 20.39
C SER A 308 -6.97 12.19 19.88
N VAL A 309 -6.76 13.45 19.52
CA VAL A 309 -5.44 13.97 19.14
C VAL A 309 -4.49 13.86 20.33
N GLY A 310 -3.26 13.35 20.09
CA GLY A 310 -2.21 13.28 21.10
C GLY A 310 -2.34 12.15 22.14
N LEU A 311 -3.35 11.27 22.04
CA LEU A 311 -3.45 10.10 22.91
C LEU A 311 -2.35 9.06 22.63
N LEU A 312 -1.91 8.90 21.39
CA LEU A 312 -0.74 8.10 21.05
C LEU A 312 0.36 9.00 20.47
N ASN A 313 1.61 8.64 20.75
CA ASN A 313 2.80 9.30 20.23
C ASN A 313 3.31 8.62 18.94
N THR A 314 3.03 7.33 18.81
CA THR A 314 3.60 6.45 17.77
C THR A 314 2.50 5.57 17.17
N PRO A 315 2.53 5.30 15.85
CA PRO A 315 1.67 4.26 15.28
C PRO A 315 1.85 2.94 16.02
N THR A 316 0.76 2.39 16.54
CA THR A 316 0.74 1.13 17.27
C THR A 316 0.02 0.05 16.49
N CYS A 317 0.63 -1.13 16.38
CA CYS A 317 0.05 -2.33 15.80
C CYS A 317 -0.39 -3.29 16.91
N TYR A 318 -1.56 -3.85 16.74
CA TYR A 318 -2.16 -4.84 17.63
C TYR A 318 -2.34 -6.16 16.86
N PRO A 319 -1.31 -7.03 16.79
CA PRO A 319 -1.36 -8.26 15.98
C PRO A 319 -2.53 -9.17 16.32
N GLU A 320 -2.91 -9.24 17.60
CA GLU A 320 -4.04 -10.06 18.08
C GLU A 320 -5.39 -9.67 17.47
N PHE A 321 -5.55 -8.41 17.04
CA PHE A 321 -6.77 -7.87 16.42
C PHE A 321 -6.61 -7.54 14.94
N GLY A 322 -5.39 -7.57 14.42
CA GLY A 322 -5.07 -7.28 13.01
C GLY A 322 -5.37 -5.84 12.60
N PHE A 323 -5.16 -4.85 13.47
CA PHE A 323 -5.27 -3.44 13.12
C PHE A 323 -4.20 -2.56 13.76
N TYR A 324 -4.10 -1.34 13.23
CA TYR A 324 -3.22 -0.28 13.70
C TYR A 324 -4.03 0.86 14.28
N MET A 325 -3.46 1.57 15.24
CA MET A 325 -3.91 2.89 15.65
C MET A 325 -2.79 3.88 15.37
N THR A 326 -3.10 4.89 14.54
CA THR A 326 -2.13 5.87 14.08
C THR A 326 -2.56 7.27 14.48
N PRO A 327 -1.72 8.04 15.21
CA PRO A 327 -1.96 9.44 15.51
C PRO A 327 -1.87 10.27 14.22
N LEU A 328 -2.89 11.07 13.94
CA LEU A 328 -3.00 11.98 12.80
C LEU A 328 -3.33 13.40 13.28
N THR A 329 -3.15 14.38 12.41
CA THR A 329 -3.59 15.75 12.67
C THR A 329 -5.11 15.84 12.92
N GLU A 330 -5.90 15.02 12.23
CA GLU A 330 -7.37 14.97 12.34
C GLU A 330 -7.88 14.12 13.52
N GLY A 331 -7.01 13.50 14.32
CA GLY A 331 -7.39 12.61 15.42
C GLY A 331 -6.60 11.32 15.48
N LEU A 332 -7.18 10.29 16.09
CA LEU A 332 -6.61 8.95 16.15
C LEU A 332 -7.35 8.02 15.18
N ARG A 333 -6.63 7.42 14.23
CA ARG A 333 -7.23 6.50 13.25
C ARG A 333 -6.96 5.04 13.63
N ALA A 334 -8.02 4.27 13.86
CA ALA A 334 -7.95 2.81 13.99
C ALA A 334 -8.26 2.16 12.64
N ALA A 335 -7.27 1.58 11.98
CA ALA A 335 -7.37 1.04 10.62
C ALA A 335 -6.90 -0.41 10.55
N GLY A 336 -7.67 -1.28 9.91
CA GLY A 336 -7.29 -2.69 9.80
C GLY A 336 -8.38 -3.57 9.24
N THR A 337 -8.35 -4.80 9.71
CA THR A 337 -9.21 -5.92 9.30
C THR A 337 -9.15 -6.25 7.80
N VAL A 338 -9.46 -7.48 7.47
CA VAL A 338 -9.52 -7.99 6.09
C VAL A 338 -10.86 -8.63 5.86
N GLU A 339 -11.55 -8.18 4.82
CA GLU A 339 -12.79 -8.82 4.37
C GLU A 339 -12.64 -9.15 2.87
N LEU A 340 -12.76 -10.44 2.54
CA LEU A 340 -12.75 -10.92 1.16
C LEU A 340 -14.18 -10.95 0.63
N GLY A 341 -14.54 -9.97 -0.22
CA GLY A 341 -15.92 -9.78 -0.68
C GLY A 341 -16.07 -8.98 -1.97
N GLY A 342 -14.98 -8.83 -2.73
CA GLY A 342 -14.98 -8.11 -4.01
C GLY A 342 -15.25 -6.60 -3.89
N LEU A 343 -15.42 -5.94 -5.04
CA LEU A 343 -15.50 -4.48 -5.16
C LEU A 343 -16.93 -3.91 -5.04
N GLY A 344 -17.95 -4.71 -5.37
CA GLY A 344 -19.32 -4.18 -5.60
C GLY A 344 -20.25 -4.21 -4.39
N ARG A 345 -19.83 -4.71 -3.23
CA ARG A 345 -20.69 -4.84 -2.05
C ARG A 345 -20.66 -3.60 -1.17
N PRO A 346 -21.77 -3.22 -0.54
CA PRO A 346 -21.79 -2.10 0.41
C PRO A 346 -20.88 -2.37 1.62
N PRO A 347 -20.45 -1.34 2.36
CA PRO A 347 -19.75 -1.48 3.63
C PRO A 347 -20.57 -2.30 4.64
N ARG A 348 -19.89 -3.03 5.51
CA ARG A 348 -20.52 -3.78 6.62
C ARG A 348 -20.27 -3.05 7.94
N PRO A 349 -21.30 -2.40 8.55
CA PRO A 349 -21.15 -1.65 9.80
C PRO A 349 -20.51 -2.46 10.93
N VAL A 350 -20.83 -3.75 11.04
CA VAL A 350 -20.25 -4.63 12.06
C VAL A 350 -18.72 -4.62 12.07
N ARG A 351 -18.05 -4.36 10.93
CA ARG A 351 -16.58 -4.33 10.87
C ARG A 351 -16.02 -3.08 11.53
N THR A 352 -16.65 -1.93 11.33
CA THR A 352 -16.27 -0.69 12.01
C THR A 352 -16.68 -0.70 13.48
N ASP A 353 -17.80 -1.32 13.83
CA ASP A 353 -18.26 -1.42 15.23
C ASP A 353 -17.29 -2.27 16.07
N VAL A 354 -16.77 -3.38 15.50
CA VAL A 354 -15.72 -4.19 16.13
C VAL A 354 -14.45 -3.39 16.34
N ILE A 355 -13.99 -2.63 15.32
CA ILE A 355 -12.79 -1.77 15.43
C ILE A 355 -12.99 -0.76 16.56
N GLU A 356 -14.15 -0.09 16.61
CA GLU A 356 -14.47 0.88 17.66
C GLU A 356 -14.47 0.24 19.05
N GLN A 357 -15.16 -0.89 19.20
CA GLN A 357 -15.26 -1.60 20.48
C GLN A 357 -13.86 -2.01 21.00
N VAL A 358 -13.02 -2.56 20.15
CA VAL A 358 -11.67 -2.98 20.53
C VAL A 358 -10.79 -1.76 20.82
N ALA A 359 -10.83 -0.72 20.00
CA ALA A 359 -10.06 0.50 20.22
C ALA A 359 -10.32 1.12 21.59
N ARG A 360 -11.59 1.14 22.05
CA ARG A 360 -11.99 1.63 23.38
C ARG A 360 -11.45 0.76 24.54
N GLN A 361 -11.26 -0.54 24.32
CA GLN A 361 -10.62 -1.43 25.31
C GLN A 361 -9.10 -1.18 25.40
N LEU A 362 -8.48 -0.74 24.30
CA LEU A 362 -7.06 -0.49 24.22
C LEU A 362 -6.64 0.88 24.74
N ILE A 363 -7.51 1.88 24.54
CA ILE A 363 -7.31 3.26 24.98
C ILE A 363 -8.58 3.72 25.71
N PRO A 364 -8.63 3.61 27.05
CA PRO A 364 -9.83 3.97 27.85
C PRO A 364 -10.28 5.43 27.70
N GLY A 365 -9.34 6.36 27.43
CA GLY A 365 -9.61 7.78 27.20
C GLY A 365 -10.06 8.15 25.78
N LEU A 366 -10.38 7.18 24.94
CA LEU A 366 -10.75 7.43 23.55
C LEU A 366 -12.07 8.20 23.43
N GLY A 367 -12.05 9.29 22.67
CA GLY A 367 -13.21 10.13 22.38
C GLY A 367 -14.29 9.44 21.53
N PRO A 368 -15.35 10.16 21.13
CA PRO A 368 -16.38 9.61 20.27
C PRO A 368 -15.84 9.19 18.90
N ALA A 369 -16.43 8.15 18.32
CA ALA A 369 -16.14 7.72 16.96
C ALA A 369 -16.73 8.73 15.96
N GLY A 370 -15.92 9.14 15.01
CA GLY A 370 -16.31 10.00 13.90
C GLY A 370 -16.47 9.22 12.60
N ARG A 371 -15.74 9.64 11.56
CA ARG A 371 -15.82 9.04 10.22
C ARG A 371 -15.44 7.56 10.21
N LYS A 372 -16.27 6.76 9.54
CA LYS A 372 -16.02 5.36 9.21
C LYS A 372 -15.79 5.24 7.70
N TRP A 373 -14.78 4.45 7.29
CA TRP A 373 -14.37 4.36 5.90
C TRP A 373 -14.07 2.91 5.49
N LEU A 374 -14.27 2.64 4.20
CA LEU A 374 -13.93 1.38 3.54
C LEU A 374 -13.01 1.63 2.34
N GLY A 375 -11.91 0.87 2.25
CA GLY A 375 -11.04 0.84 1.08
C GLY A 375 -10.76 -0.55 0.58
N PHE A 376 -10.20 -0.63 -0.64
CA PHE A 376 -9.97 -1.86 -1.36
C PHE A 376 -8.46 -2.04 -1.61
N ARG A 377 -7.79 -2.86 -0.79
CA ARG A 377 -6.37 -3.17 -1.00
C ARG A 377 -6.22 -4.10 -2.18
N PRO A 378 -5.37 -3.78 -3.16
CA PRO A 378 -5.10 -4.64 -4.31
C PRO A 378 -4.13 -5.75 -3.91
N SER A 379 -4.62 -6.94 -3.59
CA SER A 379 -3.80 -8.00 -3.00
C SER A 379 -3.52 -9.13 -3.97
N MET A 380 -2.23 -9.41 -4.15
CA MET A 380 -1.74 -10.58 -4.87
C MET A 380 -1.55 -11.75 -3.89
N PRO A 381 -1.71 -13.01 -4.33
CA PRO A 381 -1.62 -14.16 -3.44
C PRO A 381 -0.28 -14.31 -2.73
N ASP A 382 0.81 -13.90 -3.38
CA ASP A 382 2.18 -13.92 -2.87
C ASP A 382 2.63 -12.62 -2.22
N SER A 383 1.73 -11.66 -2.03
CA SER A 383 2.02 -10.32 -1.48
C SER A 383 3.02 -9.47 -2.29
N LEU A 384 3.54 -9.96 -3.43
CA LEU A 384 4.41 -9.17 -4.32
C LEU A 384 3.56 -8.33 -5.27
N PRO A 385 3.90 -7.06 -5.51
CA PRO A 385 3.21 -6.26 -6.52
C PRO A 385 3.44 -6.80 -7.94
N VAL A 386 2.62 -6.38 -8.88
CA VAL A 386 2.83 -6.57 -10.30
C VAL A 386 3.47 -5.30 -10.84
N ILE A 387 4.73 -5.41 -11.26
CA ILE A 387 5.52 -4.32 -11.87
C ILE A 387 6.20 -4.88 -13.10
N GLY A 388 5.83 -4.38 -14.29
CA GLY A 388 6.45 -4.85 -15.53
C GLY A 388 5.56 -4.65 -16.75
N PRO A 389 6.10 -4.89 -17.95
CA PRO A 389 5.34 -4.76 -19.19
C PRO A 389 4.31 -5.88 -19.32
N SER A 390 3.19 -5.56 -20.00
CA SER A 390 2.24 -6.56 -20.46
C SER A 390 2.88 -7.48 -21.49
N LYS A 391 2.47 -8.74 -21.50
CA LYS A 391 2.88 -9.71 -22.53
C LYS A 391 2.14 -9.49 -23.85
N VAL A 392 1.00 -8.81 -23.82
CA VAL A 392 0.18 -8.50 -25.02
C VAL A 392 0.76 -7.33 -25.79
N ASP A 393 1.16 -6.27 -25.09
CA ASP A 393 1.80 -5.10 -25.70
C ASP A 393 2.79 -4.48 -24.69
N PRO A 394 4.11 -4.50 -24.94
CA PRO A 394 5.11 -4.03 -23.99
C PRO A 394 5.04 -2.52 -23.72
N ARG A 395 4.30 -1.75 -24.50
CA ARG A 395 4.02 -0.33 -24.23
C ARG A 395 3.04 -0.11 -23.09
N ILE A 396 2.34 -1.19 -22.64
CA ILE A 396 1.46 -1.18 -21.48
C ILE A 396 2.25 -1.70 -20.29
N VAL A 397 2.45 -0.88 -19.27
CA VAL A 397 3.19 -1.21 -18.05
C VAL A 397 2.23 -1.35 -16.88
N TYR A 398 2.35 -2.42 -16.13
CA TYR A 398 1.55 -2.68 -14.93
C TYR A 398 2.28 -2.19 -13.69
N ALA A 399 1.53 -1.55 -12.78
CA ALA A 399 2.02 -1.02 -11.51
C ALA A 399 0.90 -1.11 -10.44
N PHE A 400 0.58 -2.32 -9.98
CA PHE A 400 -0.51 -2.56 -9.03
C PHE A 400 -0.25 -3.79 -8.16
N GLY A 401 -1.18 -4.10 -7.26
CA GLY A 401 -1.10 -5.34 -6.47
C GLY A 401 -0.26 -5.22 -5.20
N HIS A 402 -0.03 -4.02 -4.69
CA HIS A 402 0.85 -3.72 -3.56
C HIS A 402 0.30 -4.12 -2.18
N GLY A 403 -0.93 -4.65 -2.11
CA GLY A 403 -1.54 -5.11 -0.85
C GLY A 403 -1.49 -4.06 0.26
N HIS A 404 -0.83 -4.40 1.35
CA HIS A 404 -0.71 -3.54 2.54
C HIS A 404 0.41 -2.50 2.46
N VAL A 405 1.34 -2.62 1.50
CA VAL A 405 2.56 -1.78 1.42
C VAL A 405 2.55 -0.76 0.28
N GLY A 406 1.37 -0.50 -0.32
CA GLY A 406 1.25 0.40 -1.46
C GLY A 406 1.68 1.84 -1.17
N LEU A 407 1.41 2.36 0.03
CA LEU A 407 1.88 3.68 0.45
C LEU A 407 3.42 3.71 0.49
N THR A 408 4.04 2.70 1.10
CA THR A 408 5.49 2.59 1.24
C THR A 408 6.20 2.39 -0.09
N LEU A 409 5.64 1.59 -1.01
CA LEU A 409 6.28 1.23 -2.27
C LEU A 409 5.92 2.13 -3.44
N GLY A 410 4.99 3.08 -3.27
CA GLY A 410 4.51 3.93 -4.38
C GLY A 410 5.62 4.68 -5.09
N GLY A 411 6.55 5.27 -4.35
CA GLY A 411 7.67 6.04 -4.90
C GLY A 411 8.64 5.20 -5.72
N ILE A 412 9.09 4.06 -5.19
CA ILE A 412 10.00 3.16 -5.92
C ILE A 412 9.30 2.52 -7.13
N THR A 413 8.03 2.14 -7.00
CA THR A 413 7.26 1.63 -8.13
C THR A 413 7.17 2.67 -9.24
N GLY A 414 6.92 3.94 -8.89
CA GLY A 414 6.91 5.03 -9.87
C GLY A 414 8.25 5.20 -10.57
N ARG A 415 9.36 5.09 -9.85
CA ARG A 415 10.71 5.13 -10.42
C ARG A 415 10.95 3.98 -11.40
N LEU A 416 10.62 2.75 -11.03
CA LEU A 416 10.78 1.56 -11.88
C LEU A 416 9.89 1.64 -13.14
N VAL A 417 8.67 2.18 -13.01
CA VAL A 417 7.78 2.47 -14.15
C VAL A 417 8.42 3.46 -15.12
N ALA A 418 9.01 4.54 -14.60
CA ALA A 418 9.68 5.54 -15.44
C ALA A 418 10.89 4.93 -16.18
N GLU A 419 11.67 4.08 -15.54
CA GLU A 419 12.78 3.35 -16.16
C GLU A 419 12.28 2.45 -17.30
N LEU A 420 11.23 1.64 -17.06
CA LEU A 420 10.63 0.76 -18.08
C LEU A 420 10.11 1.55 -19.29
N VAL A 421 9.33 2.61 -19.06
CA VAL A 421 8.75 3.42 -20.14
C VAL A 421 9.85 4.14 -20.93
N SER A 422 10.92 4.57 -20.28
CA SER A 422 12.08 5.20 -20.90
C SER A 422 12.97 4.21 -21.68
N GLY A 423 12.77 2.90 -21.51
CA GLY A 423 13.64 1.87 -22.09
C GLY A 423 14.99 1.74 -21.38
N ALA A 424 15.11 2.26 -20.17
CA ALA A 424 16.30 2.11 -19.33
C ALA A 424 16.31 0.74 -18.64
N THR A 425 17.49 0.27 -18.23
CA THR A 425 17.60 -0.92 -17.37
C THR A 425 17.01 -0.60 -16.00
N PRO A 426 16.02 -1.38 -15.53
CA PRO A 426 15.46 -1.15 -14.21
C PRO A 426 16.49 -1.28 -13.09
N SER A 427 16.41 -0.41 -12.09
CA SER A 427 17.30 -0.40 -10.90
C SER A 427 17.12 -1.64 -10.01
N LEU A 428 16.15 -2.50 -10.31
CA LEU A 428 15.88 -3.76 -9.65
C LEU A 428 15.48 -4.82 -10.68
N ASP A 429 15.87 -6.09 -10.46
CA ASP A 429 15.36 -7.20 -11.27
C ASP A 429 13.84 -7.34 -11.11
N LEU A 430 13.10 -7.10 -12.19
CA LEU A 430 11.64 -7.14 -12.21
C LEU A 430 11.04 -8.50 -12.62
N GLN A 431 11.86 -9.48 -12.96
CA GLN A 431 11.38 -10.82 -13.32
C GLN A 431 10.46 -11.46 -12.25
N PRO A 432 10.74 -11.35 -10.94
CA PRO A 432 9.85 -11.87 -9.90
C PRO A 432 8.52 -11.13 -9.78
N PHE A 433 8.44 -9.90 -10.27
CA PHE A 433 7.27 -9.02 -10.16
C PHE A 433 6.42 -8.97 -11.43
N ARG A 434 6.81 -9.72 -12.48
CA ARG A 434 6.12 -9.71 -13.77
C ARG A 434 4.67 -10.20 -13.70
N PRO A 435 3.78 -9.75 -14.61
CA PRO A 435 2.47 -10.37 -14.79
C PRO A 435 2.62 -11.84 -15.21
N GLY A 436 1.64 -12.67 -14.84
CA GLY A 436 1.62 -14.09 -15.22
C GLY A 436 2.69 -14.97 -14.58
N ARG A 437 3.16 -14.61 -13.37
CA ARG A 437 4.07 -15.44 -12.56
C ARG A 437 3.37 -16.60 -11.82
N PHE A 438 2.03 -16.69 -11.92
CA PHE A 438 1.18 -17.74 -11.34
C PHE A 438 0.70 -18.73 -12.39
#